data_55ead8dd17611c3539ef710ff8f6a8f7
#
_entry.id   55ead8dd17611c3539ef710ff8f6a8f7
#
_cell.length_a   1.000
_cell.length_b   1.000
_cell.length_c   1.000
_cell.angle_alpha   90.00
_cell.angle_beta   90.00
_cell.angle_gamma   90.00
#
_symmetry.space_group_name_H-M   'P 1'
#
loop_
_entity.id
_entity.type
_entity.pdbx_description
1 polymer ?
#
loop_
_entity_poly.entity_id
_entity_poly.type
_entity_poly.pdbx_seq_one_letter_code
_entity_poly.pdbx_strand_id
1 'polypeptide(L)'
;MPLIDVVIPNYCYGRYLPETVQSIVRQQVDDIRILIVDNASTDNSVAVANELASQDKRITVVAREKNLGLHASCNEGVDWAVSKYFVILCADDLLVEGCFNRALSVLEREPDVSFACGGELVWHEENPFPVVDNSSVHDWRFLSMEAFALERSLPSKVLFGGGAAVMRTSDLKRVGHFRSEISYSEDLEMFLRLSLGRRAALTTAIHGIRRVHGANLSAIFWQDFKRDMIEKKITFDSFFSHEAAFVPGVERLRKGVYRNLGKRAYWAGLSHIARGERAAGLDLLRFAAQLSPSLVYIPPVDYLAHLPNPLTHIRTRLAEAWSRH
;
A
#
# COMPACT_ATOMS: atom_id res chain seq x y z
N MET A 1 -8.78 -12.41 25.07
CA MET A 1 -7.60 -11.89 24.34
C MET A 1 -8.08 -10.74 23.49
N PRO A 2 -7.36 -9.63 23.40
CA PRO A 2 -7.75 -8.54 22.51
C PRO A 2 -7.88 -9.03 21.07
N LEU A 3 -8.76 -8.40 20.31
CA LEU A 3 -9.11 -8.86 18.95
C LEU A 3 -8.17 -8.29 17.90
N ILE A 4 -7.83 -6.99 18.03
CA ILE A 4 -7.00 -6.29 17.05
C ILE A 4 -5.88 -5.54 17.76
N ASP A 5 -4.66 -5.67 17.26
CA ASP A 5 -3.52 -4.81 17.55
C ASP A 5 -3.33 -3.81 16.41
N VAL A 6 -3.34 -2.53 16.73
CA VAL A 6 -3.09 -1.45 15.77
C VAL A 6 -1.77 -0.77 16.14
N VAL A 7 -0.86 -0.70 15.18
CA VAL A 7 0.43 -0.02 15.33
C VAL A 7 0.45 1.24 14.51
N ILE A 8 0.87 2.34 15.14
CA ILE A 8 1.01 3.65 14.52
C ILE A 8 2.49 4.04 14.56
N PRO A 9 3.25 3.79 13.48
CA PRO A 9 4.59 4.35 13.36
C PRO A 9 4.49 5.86 13.20
N ASN A 10 5.20 6.62 14.06
CA ASN A 10 5.18 8.07 14.06
C ASN A 10 6.58 8.66 13.96
N TYR A 11 6.73 9.72 13.15
CA TYR A 11 7.90 10.58 13.13
C TYR A 11 7.53 11.99 12.68
N CYS A 12 7.52 12.93 13.63
CA CYS A 12 7.19 14.36 13.41
C CYS A 12 5.78 14.59 12.83
N TYR A 13 4.80 13.75 13.21
CA TYR A 13 3.39 13.84 12.82
C TYR A 13 2.45 14.07 14.02
N GLY A 14 2.95 14.69 15.11
CA GLY A 14 2.17 14.95 16.32
C GLY A 14 0.84 15.64 16.06
N ARG A 15 0.77 16.55 15.06
CA ARG A 15 -0.46 17.26 14.69
C ARG A 15 -1.57 16.34 14.12
N TYR A 16 -1.23 15.18 13.58
CA TYR A 16 -2.17 14.25 12.96
C TYR A 16 -2.62 13.12 13.88
N LEU A 17 -1.78 12.77 14.87
CA LEU A 17 -2.04 11.66 15.80
C LEU A 17 -3.45 11.67 16.41
N PRO A 18 -4.02 12.82 16.86
CA PRO A 18 -5.36 12.82 17.46
C PRO A 18 -6.45 12.33 16.49
N GLU A 19 -6.42 12.75 15.23
CA GLU A 19 -7.40 12.33 14.22
C GLU A 19 -7.20 10.87 13.84
N THR A 20 -5.94 10.44 13.68
CA THR A 20 -5.59 9.04 13.37
C THR A 20 -6.08 8.10 14.47
N VAL A 21 -5.77 8.38 15.73
CA VAL A 21 -6.23 7.59 16.89
C VAL A 21 -7.77 7.61 16.98
N GLN A 22 -8.41 8.77 16.80
CA GLN A 22 -9.85 8.86 16.83
C GLN A 22 -10.52 8.02 15.74
N SER A 23 -9.91 7.93 14.54
CA SER A 23 -10.41 7.09 13.46
C SER A 23 -10.40 5.59 13.81
N ILE A 24 -9.42 5.15 14.63
CA ILE A 24 -9.35 3.79 15.16
C ILE A 24 -10.41 3.56 16.23
N VAL A 25 -10.52 4.47 17.18
CA VAL A 25 -11.47 4.37 18.30
C VAL A 25 -12.92 4.31 17.81
N ARG A 26 -13.24 5.01 16.72
CA ARG A 26 -14.59 5.02 16.11
C ARG A 26 -14.97 3.72 15.38
N GLN A 27 -14.07 2.74 15.28
CA GLN A 27 -14.36 1.48 14.57
C GLN A 27 -15.37 0.56 15.30
N GLN A 28 -15.83 0.95 16.50
CA GLN A 28 -16.84 0.20 17.28
C GLN A 28 -16.44 -1.27 17.53
N VAL A 29 -15.16 -1.50 17.76
CA VAL A 29 -14.59 -2.77 18.18
C VAL A 29 -13.98 -2.56 19.57
N ASP A 30 -14.52 -3.25 20.59
CA ASP A 30 -14.13 -2.98 21.98
C ASP A 30 -12.72 -3.48 22.32
N ASP A 31 -12.34 -4.62 21.78
CA ASP A 31 -11.08 -5.31 22.10
C ASP A 31 -9.93 -4.88 21.19
N ILE A 32 -9.63 -3.58 21.15
CA ILE A 32 -8.51 -3.00 20.40
C ILE A 32 -7.38 -2.63 21.37
N ARG A 33 -6.12 -2.89 20.97
CA ARG A 33 -4.94 -2.27 21.56
C ARG A 33 -4.23 -1.42 20.51
N ILE A 34 -3.69 -0.28 20.92
CA ILE A 34 -3.00 0.67 20.05
C ILE A 34 -1.59 0.86 20.58
N LEU A 35 -0.60 0.69 19.72
CA LEU A 35 0.79 1.00 19.98
C LEU A 35 1.23 2.18 19.11
N ILE A 36 1.56 3.31 19.71
CA ILE A 36 2.21 4.42 19.03
C ILE A 36 3.72 4.27 19.21
N VAL A 37 4.45 4.09 18.10
CA VAL A 37 5.93 4.01 18.11
C VAL A 37 6.47 5.33 17.57
N ASP A 38 6.88 6.21 18.49
CA ASP A 38 7.54 7.46 18.12
C ASP A 38 9.02 7.21 17.83
N ASN A 39 9.44 7.52 16.63
CA ASN A 39 10.77 7.22 16.11
C ASN A 39 11.75 8.40 16.29
N ALA A 40 11.85 8.92 17.52
CA ALA A 40 12.66 10.08 17.91
C ALA A 40 12.23 11.38 17.22
N SER A 41 10.93 11.70 17.29
CA SER A 41 10.38 12.94 16.76
C SER A 41 10.99 14.17 17.43
N THR A 42 11.17 15.23 16.65
CA THR A 42 11.70 16.52 17.09
C THR A 42 10.62 17.59 17.29
N ASP A 43 9.37 17.26 16.95
CA ASP A 43 8.18 18.07 17.21
C ASP A 43 7.53 17.70 18.55
N ASN A 44 6.27 18.08 18.76
CA ASN A 44 5.50 17.76 19.96
C ASN A 44 4.87 16.35 19.96
N SER A 45 5.24 15.46 19.01
CA SER A 45 4.63 14.12 18.84
C SER A 45 4.57 13.32 20.14
N VAL A 46 5.68 13.23 20.88
CA VAL A 46 5.77 12.45 22.13
C VAL A 46 4.80 12.99 23.19
N ALA A 47 4.69 14.32 23.31
CA ALA A 47 3.77 14.94 24.26
C ALA A 47 2.29 14.62 23.89
N VAL A 48 1.94 14.75 22.61
CA VAL A 48 0.60 14.42 22.10
C VAL A 48 0.29 12.93 22.28
N ALA A 49 1.22 12.04 21.95
CA ALA A 49 1.02 10.59 22.12
C ALA A 49 0.78 10.21 23.60
N ASN A 50 1.55 10.79 24.53
CA ASN A 50 1.37 10.56 25.97
C ASN A 50 0.06 11.14 26.49
N GLU A 51 -0.39 12.27 25.99
CA GLU A 51 -1.70 12.83 26.33
C GLU A 51 -2.82 11.89 25.89
N LEU A 52 -2.78 11.37 24.65
CA LEU A 52 -3.74 10.38 24.15
C LEU A 52 -3.75 9.11 25.00
N ALA A 53 -2.56 8.61 25.38
CA ALA A 53 -2.45 7.43 26.24
C ALA A 53 -2.98 7.67 27.66
N SER A 54 -2.90 8.90 28.18
CA SER A 54 -3.49 9.25 29.48
C SER A 54 -5.03 9.22 29.46
N GLN A 55 -5.63 9.48 28.30
CA GLN A 55 -7.08 9.55 28.11
C GLN A 55 -7.69 8.18 27.73
N ASP A 56 -6.92 7.29 27.10
CA ASP A 56 -7.39 5.97 26.66
C ASP A 56 -6.39 4.87 27.02
N LYS A 57 -6.77 3.98 27.94
CA LYS A 57 -5.93 2.87 28.43
C LYS A 57 -5.57 1.82 27.37
N ARG A 58 -6.21 1.84 26.20
CA ARG A 58 -5.90 0.97 25.08
C ARG A 58 -4.62 1.39 24.36
N ILE A 59 -4.14 2.63 24.63
CA ILE A 59 -2.99 3.22 23.95
C ILE A 59 -1.72 2.99 24.78
N THR A 60 -0.71 2.44 24.15
CA THR A 60 0.68 2.33 24.66
C THR A 60 1.59 3.20 23.78
N VAL A 61 2.55 3.86 24.39
CA VAL A 61 3.52 4.71 23.68
C VAL A 61 4.92 4.16 23.90
N VAL A 62 5.66 4.01 22.83
CA VAL A 62 7.11 3.77 22.83
C VAL A 62 7.78 4.97 22.18
N ALA A 63 8.55 5.73 22.94
CA ALA A 63 9.34 6.86 22.45
C ALA A 63 10.81 6.43 22.37
N ARG A 64 11.38 6.46 21.16
CA ARG A 64 12.77 6.09 20.91
C ARG A 64 13.69 7.29 21.09
N GLU A 65 14.94 7.01 21.46
CA GLU A 65 15.99 8.01 21.55
C GLU A 65 16.64 8.34 20.19
N LYS A 66 16.51 7.44 19.20
CA LYS A 66 17.11 7.58 17.87
C LYS A 66 16.12 7.15 16.78
N ASN A 67 16.15 7.84 15.67
CA ASN A 67 15.40 7.46 14.47
C ASN A 67 16.04 6.22 13.82
N LEU A 68 15.34 5.10 13.86
CA LEU A 68 15.76 3.81 13.27
C LEU A 68 15.04 3.50 11.95
N GLY A 69 14.26 4.45 11.42
CA GLY A 69 13.47 4.30 10.20
C GLY A 69 12.09 3.67 10.41
N LEU A 70 11.25 3.76 9.38
CA LEU A 70 9.86 3.28 9.41
C LEU A 70 9.78 1.77 9.69
N HIS A 71 10.60 0.97 9.00
CA HIS A 71 10.60 -0.50 9.14
C HIS A 71 10.87 -0.94 10.58
N ALA A 72 11.76 -0.27 11.28
CA ALA A 72 12.03 -0.59 12.67
C ALA A 72 10.77 -0.38 13.54
N SER A 73 9.99 0.68 13.29
CA SER A 73 8.75 0.94 14.03
C SER A 73 7.66 -0.07 13.68
N CYS A 74 7.53 -0.44 12.40
CA CYS A 74 6.61 -1.48 11.98
C CYS A 74 6.98 -2.84 12.59
N ASN A 75 8.27 -3.20 12.59
CA ASN A 75 8.76 -4.48 13.11
C ASN A 75 8.63 -4.59 14.62
N GLU A 76 8.83 -3.50 15.36
CA GLU A 76 8.52 -3.46 16.80
C GLU A 76 7.05 -3.74 17.05
N GLY A 77 6.17 -3.21 16.19
CA GLY A 77 4.75 -3.51 16.22
C GLY A 77 4.45 -4.99 15.93
N VAL A 78 5.14 -5.59 14.95
CA VAL A 78 5.01 -7.04 14.67
C VAL A 78 5.42 -7.86 15.89
N ASP A 79 6.51 -7.50 16.56
CA ASP A 79 6.96 -8.21 17.76
C ASP A 79 5.99 -8.04 18.94
N TRP A 80 5.44 -6.85 19.11
CA TRP A 80 4.47 -6.53 20.17
C TRP A 80 3.12 -7.23 19.98
N ALA A 81 2.73 -7.55 18.73
CA ALA A 81 1.43 -8.08 18.39
C ALA A 81 1.15 -9.45 19.05
N VAL A 82 0.02 -9.57 19.73
CA VAL A 82 -0.49 -10.82 20.35
C VAL A 82 -1.97 -11.05 20.08
N SER A 83 -2.71 -10.04 19.59
CA SER A 83 -4.11 -10.15 19.22
C SER A 83 -4.30 -11.07 18.02
N LYS A 84 -5.53 -11.50 17.76
CA LYS A 84 -5.86 -12.37 16.62
C LYS A 84 -5.55 -11.69 15.28
N TYR A 85 -5.76 -10.37 15.22
CA TYR A 85 -5.56 -9.54 14.03
C TYR A 85 -4.62 -8.37 14.29
N PHE A 86 -4.04 -7.88 13.22
CA PHE A 86 -3.03 -6.83 13.24
C PHE A 86 -3.26 -5.81 12.12
N VAL A 87 -3.01 -4.55 12.43
CA VAL A 87 -3.10 -3.42 11.48
C VAL A 87 -1.90 -2.49 11.70
N ILE A 88 -1.31 -1.98 10.62
CA ILE A 88 -0.42 -0.82 10.67
C ILE A 88 -1.17 0.34 10.03
N LEU A 89 -1.25 1.47 10.75
CA LEU A 89 -1.83 2.70 10.24
C LEU A 89 -0.80 3.82 10.37
N CYS A 90 -0.44 4.47 9.26
CA CYS A 90 0.45 5.63 9.30
C CYS A 90 -0.14 6.75 10.15
N ALA A 91 0.72 7.51 10.85
CA ALA A 91 0.30 8.53 11.81
C ALA A 91 -0.44 9.73 11.18
N ASP A 92 -0.42 9.86 9.85
CA ASP A 92 -1.06 10.90 9.06
C ASP A 92 -2.33 10.41 8.31
N ASP A 93 -2.63 9.09 8.34
CA ASP A 93 -3.76 8.48 7.64
C ASP A 93 -4.95 8.21 8.57
N LEU A 94 -6.11 7.91 7.97
CA LEU A 94 -7.36 7.69 8.70
C LEU A 94 -8.04 6.40 8.24
N LEU A 95 -8.71 5.71 9.18
CA LEU A 95 -9.61 4.61 8.89
C LEU A 95 -11.04 5.13 8.65
N VAL A 96 -11.70 4.55 7.66
CA VAL A 96 -13.13 4.79 7.41
C VAL A 96 -13.97 3.94 8.36
N GLU A 97 -15.01 4.52 8.94
CA GLU A 97 -15.90 3.83 9.88
C GLU A 97 -16.42 2.51 9.32
N GLY A 98 -16.43 1.47 10.18
CA GLY A 98 -16.85 0.11 9.85
C GLY A 98 -15.85 -0.70 9.03
N CYS A 99 -14.65 -0.19 8.71
CA CYS A 99 -13.67 -0.97 7.96
C CYS A 99 -13.22 -2.22 8.71
N PHE A 100 -13.05 -2.16 10.03
CA PHE A 100 -12.69 -3.33 10.84
C PHE A 100 -13.81 -4.37 10.82
N ASN A 101 -15.06 -3.97 11.04
CA ASN A 101 -16.19 -4.91 11.03
C ASN A 101 -16.33 -5.62 9.68
N ARG A 102 -16.14 -4.91 8.57
CA ARG A 102 -16.13 -5.50 7.22
C ARG A 102 -14.99 -6.51 7.06
N ALA A 103 -13.76 -6.13 7.42
CA ALA A 103 -12.60 -7.00 7.29
C ALA A 103 -12.66 -8.22 8.21
N LEU A 104 -13.07 -8.04 9.48
CA LEU A 104 -13.25 -9.12 10.45
C LEU A 104 -14.30 -10.12 9.97
N SER A 105 -15.42 -9.64 9.45
CA SER A 105 -16.50 -10.48 8.94
C SER A 105 -16.02 -11.48 7.87
N VAL A 106 -15.13 -11.06 6.96
CA VAL A 106 -14.59 -11.96 5.93
C VAL A 106 -13.48 -12.84 6.49
N LEU A 107 -12.61 -12.30 7.33
CA LEU A 107 -11.53 -13.09 7.93
C LEU A 107 -12.06 -14.20 8.85
N GLU A 108 -13.16 -13.98 9.57
CA GLU A 108 -13.76 -15.03 10.39
C GLU A 108 -14.41 -16.15 9.57
N ARG A 109 -15.02 -15.83 8.41
CA ARG A 109 -15.66 -16.80 7.53
C ARG A 109 -14.69 -17.60 6.66
N GLU A 110 -13.54 -17.01 6.32
CA GLU A 110 -12.57 -17.56 5.36
C GLU A 110 -11.22 -17.79 6.06
N PRO A 111 -11.04 -18.96 6.71
CA PRO A 111 -9.83 -19.22 7.51
C PRO A 111 -8.52 -19.24 6.71
N ASP A 112 -8.58 -19.47 5.42
CA ASP A 112 -7.43 -19.50 4.49
C ASP A 112 -7.07 -18.11 3.92
N VAL A 113 -7.85 -17.06 4.25
CA VAL A 113 -7.52 -15.67 3.93
C VAL A 113 -6.56 -15.12 4.99
N SER A 114 -5.39 -14.65 4.57
CA SER A 114 -4.35 -14.10 5.46
C SER A 114 -4.57 -12.62 5.78
N PHE A 115 -5.13 -11.86 4.86
CA PHE A 115 -5.46 -10.46 5.07
C PHE A 115 -6.69 -10.02 4.25
N ALA A 116 -7.37 -9.00 4.75
CA ALA A 116 -8.49 -8.35 4.08
C ALA A 116 -8.22 -6.86 3.94
N CYS A 117 -8.34 -6.32 2.73
CA CYS A 117 -8.05 -4.94 2.42
C CYS A 117 -9.17 -4.31 1.58
N GLY A 118 -9.56 -3.08 1.93
CA GLY A 118 -10.44 -2.25 1.13
C GLY A 118 -9.71 -1.22 0.30
N GLY A 119 -10.49 -0.41 -0.42
CA GLY A 119 -9.98 0.72 -1.18
C GLY A 119 -9.45 1.83 -0.28
N GLU A 120 -8.56 2.64 -0.85
CA GLU A 120 -8.03 3.84 -0.22
C GLU A 120 -8.42 5.08 -1.04
N LEU A 121 -8.88 6.11 -0.35
CA LEU A 121 -9.17 7.41 -0.93
C LEU A 121 -8.01 8.37 -0.64
N VAL A 122 -7.53 9.07 -1.66
CA VAL A 122 -6.50 10.09 -1.50
C VAL A 122 -7.14 11.43 -1.19
N TRP A 123 -6.75 12.05 -0.09
CA TRP A 123 -7.23 13.35 0.35
C TRP A 123 -6.07 14.33 0.48
N HIS A 124 -6.09 15.38 -0.32
CA HIS A 124 -5.17 16.51 -0.18
C HIS A 124 -5.68 17.44 0.90
N GLU A 125 -4.86 17.70 1.94
CA GLU A 125 -5.30 18.41 3.15
C GLU A 125 -5.78 19.85 2.90
N GLU A 126 -5.40 20.47 1.78
CA GLU A 126 -5.90 21.77 1.34
C GLU A 126 -7.34 21.73 0.80
N ASN A 127 -7.89 20.56 0.52
CA ASN A 127 -9.24 20.38 0.03
C ASN A 127 -10.21 20.05 1.19
N PRO A 128 -11.52 20.28 1.01
CA PRO A 128 -12.52 19.82 1.98
C PRO A 128 -12.39 18.32 2.27
N PHE A 129 -12.66 17.93 3.52
CA PHE A 129 -12.63 16.53 3.91
C PHE A 129 -13.59 15.70 3.03
N PRO A 130 -13.14 14.56 2.48
CA PRO A 130 -13.93 13.80 1.54
C PRO A 130 -15.13 13.12 2.21
N VAL A 131 -16.24 13.09 1.50
CA VAL A 131 -17.39 12.26 1.87
C VAL A 131 -17.14 10.86 1.33
N VAL A 132 -17.13 9.88 2.21
CA VAL A 132 -17.00 8.47 1.82
C VAL A 132 -18.39 7.83 1.84
N ASP A 133 -18.82 7.35 0.67
CA ASP A 133 -20.06 6.59 0.54
C ASP A 133 -19.74 5.10 0.33
N ASN A 134 -20.00 4.29 1.36
CA ASN A 134 -19.93 2.84 1.34
C ASN A 134 -21.34 2.21 1.44
N SER A 135 -22.40 2.93 1.07
CA SER A 135 -23.79 2.46 1.13
C SER A 135 -24.10 1.38 0.09
N SER A 136 -23.36 1.33 -1.01
CA SER A 136 -23.50 0.27 -2.02
C SER A 136 -22.93 -1.05 -1.52
N VAL A 137 -23.47 -2.17 -2.04
CA VAL A 137 -22.91 -3.49 -1.73
C VAL A 137 -21.54 -3.64 -2.41
N HIS A 138 -20.55 -3.97 -1.62
CA HIS A 138 -19.19 -4.19 -2.08
C HIS A 138 -18.81 -5.65 -1.84
N ASP A 139 -18.67 -6.42 -2.91
CA ASP A 139 -18.27 -7.81 -2.83
C ASP A 139 -16.78 -7.96 -2.50
N TRP A 140 -16.46 -9.06 -1.85
CA TRP A 140 -15.09 -9.49 -1.63
C TRP A 140 -14.60 -10.35 -2.78
N ARG A 141 -13.45 -10.02 -3.34
CA ARG A 141 -12.72 -10.84 -4.30
C ARG A 141 -11.58 -11.56 -3.57
N PHE A 142 -11.49 -12.85 -3.81
CA PHE A 142 -10.46 -13.69 -3.20
C PHE A 142 -9.40 -14.02 -4.24
N LEU A 143 -8.17 -13.67 -3.95
CA LEU A 143 -7.05 -13.82 -4.87
C LEU A 143 -6.04 -14.83 -4.31
N SER A 144 -5.60 -15.76 -5.15
CA SER A 144 -4.38 -16.53 -4.88
C SER A 144 -3.16 -15.61 -4.94
N MET A 145 -2.01 -16.09 -4.46
CA MET A 145 -0.75 -15.35 -4.55
C MET A 145 -0.43 -14.94 -5.98
N GLU A 146 -0.62 -15.84 -6.95
CA GLU A 146 -0.34 -15.56 -8.37
C GLU A 146 -1.27 -14.48 -8.93
N ALA A 147 -2.56 -14.57 -8.63
CA ALA A 147 -3.54 -13.58 -9.06
C ALA A 147 -3.26 -12.22 -8.42
N PHE A 148 -2.92 -12.20 -7.13
CA PHE A 148 -2.54 -10.99 -6.41
C PHE A 148 -1.29 -10.35 -7.01
N ALA A 149 -0.21 -11.10 -7.22
CA ALA A 149 1.02 -10.59 -7.81
C ALA A 149 0.80 -10.02 -9.23
N LEU A 150 0.03 -10.71 -10.08
CA LEU A 150 -0.30 -10.23 -11.42
C LEU A 150 -1.16 -8.95 -11.36
N GLU A 151 -2.16 -8.89 -10.50
CA GLU A 151 -3.00 -7.71 -10.36
C GLU A 151 -2.20 -6.51 -9.83
N ARG A 152 -1.35 -6.72 -8.82
CA ARG A 152 -0.52 -5.64 -8.24
C ARG A 152 0.58 -5.14 -9.17
N SER A 153 0.95 -5.90 -10.19
CA SER A 153 1.89 -5.47 -11.24
C SER A 153 1.23 -4.60 -12.33
N LEU A 154 -0.10 -4.53 -12.38
CA LEU A 154 -0.90 -3.68 -13.28
C LEU A 154 -1.36 -2.39 -12.57
N PRO A 155 -1.81 -1.35 -13.31
CA PRO A 155 -2.52 -0.24 -12.72
C PRO A 155 -3.83 -0.72 -12.07
N SER A 156 -4.08 -0.30 -10.85
CA SER A 156 -5.34 -0.61 -10.17
C SER A 156 -6.31 0.58 -10.30
N LYS A 157 -7.60 0.28 -10.51
CA LYS A 157 -8.67 1.28 -10.45
C LYS A 157 -8.96 1.72 -9.02
N VAL A 158 -8.65 0.86 -8.06
CA VAL A 158 -8.79 1.12 -6.63
C VAL A 158 -7.41 1.06 -6.02
N LEU A 159 -7.01 2.11 -5.33
CA LEU A 159 -5.79 2.08 -4.54
C LEU A 159 -6.03 1.20 -3.32
N PHE A 160 -5.16 0.23 -3.11
CA PHE A 160 -5.14 -0.57 -1.91
C PHE A 160 -3.90 -0.15 -1.12
N GLY A 161 -4.13 0.56 -0.02
CA GLY A 161 -3.07 1.00 0.87
C GLY A 161 -2.82 0.01 2.00
N GLY A 162 -1.57 -0.07 2.44
CA GLY A 162 -1.18 -0.91 3.57
C GLY A 162 -1.90 -0.55 4.86
N GLY A 163 -2.15 0.75 5.07
CA GLY A 163 -2.75 1.27 6.30
C GLY A 163 -4.20 0.85 6.59
N ALA A 164 -4.92 0.33 5.60
CA ALA A 164 -6.29 -0.14 5.76
C ALA A 164 -6.45 -1.67 5.65
N ALA A 165 -5.36 -2.42 5.71
CA ALA A 165 -5.35 -3.87 5.67
C ALA A 165 -5.40 -4.48 7.08
N VAL A 166 -6.35 -5.39 7.31
CA VAL A 166 -6.42 -6.21 8.51
C VAL A 166 -5.78 -7.56 8.21
N MET A 167 -4.72 -7.90 8.93
CA MET A 167 -3.91 -9.11 8.74
C MET A 167 -4.14 -10.11 9.88
N ARG A 168 -4.04 -11.41 9.58
CA ARG A 168 -3.93 -12.41 10.67
C ARG A 168 -2.56 -12.33 11.31
N THR A 169 -2.51 -12.12 12.61
CA THR A 169 -1.25 -12.06 13.36
C THR A 169 -0.43 -13.34 13.24
N SER A 170 -1.07 -14.49 13.19
CA SER A 170 -0.38 -15.78 13.00
C SER A 170 0.33 -15.87 11.65
N ASP A 171 -0.30 -15.38 10.57
CA ASP A 171 0.31 -15.35 9.25
C ASP A 171 1.42 -14.28 9.16
N LEU A 172 1.21 -13.11 9.78
CA LEU A 172 2.22 -12.07 9.88
C LEU A 172 3.48 -12.58 10.59
N LYS A 173 3.31 -13.25 11.73
CA LYS A 173 4.43 -13.85 12.47
C LYS A 173 5.12 -14.98 11.70
N ARG A 174 4.39 -15.74 10.91
CA ARG A 174 4.93 -16.78 10.03
C ARG A 174 5.83 -16.22 8.93
N VAL A 175 5.46 -15.10 8.32
CA VAL A 175 6.24 -14.48 7.24
C VAL A 175 7.34 -13.55 7.78
N GLY A 176 7.25 -13.09 9.02
CA GLY A 176 8.28 -12.31 9.68
C GLY A 176 8.22 -10.81 9.37
N HIS A 177 9.31 -10.14 9.61
CA HIS A 177 9.45 -8.69 9.60
C HIS A 177 9.36 -8.05 8.20
N PHE A 178 9.04 -6.76 8.18
CA PHE A 178 9.22 -5.89 7.01
C PHE A 178 10.71 -5.77 6.70
N ARG A 179 11.07 -5.81 5.43
CA ARG A 179 12.44 -5.81 4.94
C ARG A 179 12.96 -4.39 4.74
N SER A 180 14.02 -4.04 5.46
CA SER A 180 14.60 -2.70 5.43
C SER A 180 15.26 -2.32 4.10
N GLU A 181 15.60 -3.29 3.25
CA GLU A 181 16.13 -3.08 1.92
C GLU A 181 15.08 -2.61 0.90
N ILE A 182 13.79 -2.66 1.24
CA ILE A 182 12.68 -2.20 0.39
C ILE A 182 12.19 -0.85 0.91
N SER A 183 12.58 0.22 0.23
CA SER A 183 12.44 1.57 0.76
C SER A 183 11.03 2.15 0.71
N TYR A 184 10.16 1.65 -0.21
CA TYR A 184 8.88 2.32 -0.48
C TYR A 184 7.69 1.38 -0.72
N SER A 185 7.90 0.19 -1.23
CA SER A 185 6.82 -0.78 -1.50
C SER A 185 6.88 -1.96 -0.52
N GLU A 186 7.26 -1.69 0.72
CA GLU A 186 7.40 -2.66 1.80
C GLU A 186 6.09 -3.34 2.16
N ASP A 187 4.97 -2.63 2.04
CA ASP A 187 3.62 -3.15 2.22
C ASP A 187 3.27 -4.18 1.13
N LEU A 188 3.57 -3.88 -0.13
CA LEU A 188 3.35 -4.81 -1.23
C LEU A 188 4.16 -6.09 -1.04
N GLU A 189 5.41 -5.98 -0.62
CA GLU A 189 6.28 -7.12 -0.34
C GLU A 189 5.72 -8.01 0.77
N MET A 190 5.27 -7.38 1.86
CA MET A 190 4.63 -8.08 2.98
C MET A 190 3.36 -8.81 2.52
N PHE A 191 2.51 -8.16 1.73
CA PHE A 191 1.27 -8.77 1.22
C PHE A 191 1.53 -9.92 0.25
N LEU A 192 2.58 -9.85 -0.56
CA LEU A 192 3.01 -10.98 -1.40
C LEU A 192 3.40 -12.20 -0.53
N ARG A 193 4.19 -12.01 0.53
CA ARG A 193 4.54 -13.08 1.47
C ARG A 193 3.32 -13.63 2.22
N LEU A 194 2.44 -12.74 2.69
CA LEU A 194 1.20 -13.14 3.37
C LEU A 194 0.29 -13.97 2.47
N SER A 195 0.26 -13.71 1.17
CA SER A 195 -0.56 -14.46 0.21
C SER A 195 0.00 -15.83 -0.15
N LEU A 196 1.28 -16.12 0.20
CA LEU A 196 1.92 -17.39 -0.12
C LEU A 196 1.29 -18.56 0.66
N GLY A 197 0.67 -19.49 -0.07
CA GLY A 197 -0.09 -20.60 0.51
C GLY A 197 -1.42 -20.18 1.19
N ARG A 198 -1.85 -18.95 0.95
CA ARG A 198 -3.07 -18.32 1.48
C ARG A 198 -3.79 -17.54 0.38
N ARG A 199 -4.94 -16.97 0.70
CA ARG A 199 -5.65 -16.01 -0.15
C ARG A 199 -5.61 -14.60 0.42
N ALA A 200 -5.65 -13.61 -0.47
CA ALA A 200 -5.96 -12.22 -0.13
C ALA A 200 -7.44 -11.95 -0.38
N ALA A 201 -8.11 -11.20 0.50
CA ALA A 201 -9.45 -10.70 0.29
C ALA A 201 -9.41 -9.20 -0.01
N LEU A 202 -9.92 -8.78 -1.18
CA LEU A 202 -9.95 -7.40 -1.61
C LEU A 202 -11.39 -6.95 -1.89
N THR A 203 -11.74 -5.73 -1.46
CA THR A 203 -13.03 -5.10 -1.77
C THR A 203 -12.84 -3.68 -2.29
N THR A 204 -13.83 -3.16 -3.04
CA THR A 204 -13.85 -1.77 -3.50
C THR A 204 -14.40 -0.79 -2.45
N ALA A 205 -14.96 -1.29 -1.34
CA ALA A 205 -15.34 -0.44 -0.22
C ALA A 205 -14.12 0.34 0.30
N ILE A 206 -14.29 1.62 0.55
CA ILE A 206 -13.19 2.45 1.08
C ILE A 206 -12.98 2.12 2.55
N HIS A 207 -11.78 1.69 2.88
CA HIS A 207 -11.35 1.35 4.23
C HIS A 207 -10.44 2.41 4.84
N GLY A 208 -9.66 3.11 4.03
CA GLY A 208 -8.71 4.12 4.48
C GLY A 208 -8.80 5.43 3.70
N ILE A 209 -8.37 6.50 4.33
CA ILE A 209 -8.13 7.80 3.72
C ILE A 209 -6.66 8.12 3.88
N ARG A 210 -5.94 8.18 2.77
CA ARG A 210 -4.56 8.60 2.73
C ARG A 210 -4.49 10.11 2.61
N ARG A 211 -3.90 10.74 3.62
CA ARG A 211 -3.69 12.18 3.63
C ARG A 211 -2.47 12.55 2.80
N VAL A 212 -2.61 13.55 1.95
CA VAL A 212 -1.50 14.13 1.17
C VAL A 212 -1.24 15.55 1.69
N HIS A 213 0.00 15.76 2.13
CA HIS A 213 0.50 17.05 2.63
C HIS A 213 1.98 17.23 2.27
N GLY A 214 2.54 18.40 2.48
CA GLY A 214 3.89 18.75 2.03
C GLY A 214 5.05 17.95 2.65
N ALA A 215 4.79 17.18 3.73
CA ALA A 215 5.81 16.40 4.44
C ALA A 215 5.68 14.89 4.27
N ASN A 216 4.83 14.39 3.35
CA ASN A 216 4.73 12.95 3.11
C ASN A 216 6.05 12.36 2.60
N LEU A 217 6.53 11.30 3.23
CA LEU A 217 7.73 10.57 2.80
C LEU A 217 7.58 9.96 1.39
N SER A 218 6.37 9.57 1.03
CA SER A 218 6.03 8.98 -0.27
C SER A 218 6.02 9.97 -1.45
N ALA A 219 6.04 11.29 -1.19
CA ALA A 219 5.94 12.31 -2.24
C ALA A 219 7.01 12.19 -3.32
N ILE A 220 8.23 11.81 -2.95
CA ILE A 220 9.37 11.64 -3.88
C ILE A 220 9.07 10.55 -4.93
N PHE A 221 8.36 9.48 -4.55
CA PHE A 221 8.07 8.35 -5.43
C PHE A 221 6.90 8.64 -6.37
N TRP A 222 5.93 9.46 -5.93
CA TRP A 222 4.82 9.85 -6.80
C TRP A 222 5.22 10.84 -7.89
N GLN A 223 6.25 11.64 -7.62
CA GLN A 223 6.78 12.61 -8.57
C GLN A 223 7.71 11.97 -9.61
N ASP A 224 8.35 10.85 -9.30
CA ASP A 224 9.26 10.13 -10.19
C ASP A 224 8.71 8.74 -10.52
N PHE A 225 8.00 8.65 -11.64
CA PHE A 225 7.41 7.39 -12.10
C PHE A 225 8.44 6.28 -12.33
N LYS A 226 9.66 6.62 -12.81
CA LYS A 226 10.70 5.62 -13.01
C LYS A 226 11.17 5.04 -11.68
N ARG A 227 11.33 5.89 -10.69
CA ARG A 227 11.69 5.46 -9.33
C ARG A 227 10.63 4.53 -8.73
N ASP A 228 9.33 4.86 -8.86
CA ASP A 228 8.23 3.96 -8.46
C ASP A 228 8.34 2.58 -9.15
N MET A 229 8.67 2.56 -10.45
CA MET A 229 8.81 1.30 -11.19
C MET A 229 10.04 0.48 -10.76
N ILE A 230 11.15 1.14 -10.42
CA ILE A 230 12.35 0.48 -9.90
C ILE A 230 12.05 -0.13 -8.52
N GLU A 231 11.40 0.60 -7.62
CA GLU A 231 11.02 0.09 -6.29
C GLU A 231 10.09 -1.12 -6.41
N LYS A 232 9.09 -1.07 -7.28
CA LYS A 232 8.24 -2.25 -7.54
C LYS A 232 9.02 -3.44 -8.09
N LYS A 233 10.00 -3.19 -8.97
CA LYS A 233 10.87 -4.25 -9.44
C LYS A 233 11.67 -4.87 -8.30
N ILE A 234 12.27 -4.06 -7.43
CA ILE A 234 13.01 -4.51 -6.24
C ILE A 234 12.12 -5.35 -5.33
N THR A 235 10.89 -4.92 -5.09
CA THR A 235 9.87 -5.66 -4.31
C THR A 235 9.61 -7.05 -4.88
N PHE A 236 9.33 -7.13 -6.20
CA PHE A 236 9.10 -8.42 -6.85
C PHE A 236 10.37 -9.26 -6.95
N ASP A 237 11.54 -8.67 -7.16
CA ASP A 237 12.83 -9.38 -7.15
C ASP A 237 13.08 -10.03 -5.78
N SER A 238 12.85 -9.29 -4.70
CA SER A 238 12.97 -9.80 -3.33
C SER A 238 12.05 -11.00 -3.11
N PHE A 239 10.76 -10.86 -3.42
CA PHE A 239 9.78 -11.93 -3.27
C PHE A 239 10.13 -13.17 -4.10
N PHE A 240 10.49 -13.02 -5.38
CA PHE A 240 10.81 -14.14 -6.25
C PHE A 240 12.13 -14.83 -5.91
N SER A 241 13.10 -14.10 -5.35
CA SER A 241 14.41 -14.65 -4.99
C SER A 241 14.42 -15.38 -3.66
N HIS A 242 13.45 -15.12 -2.80
CA HIS A 242 13.37 -15.70 -1.46
C HIS A 242 12.17 -16.66 -1.34
N GLU A 243 10.99 -16.15 -1.00
CA GLU A 243 9.86 -16.99 -0.62
C GLU A 243 9.25 -17.76 -1.79
N ALA A 244 9.15 -17.13 -2.94
CA ALA A 244 8.55 -17.75 -4.11
C ALA A 244 9.53 -18.60 -4.93
N ALA A 245 10.82 -18.62 -4.60
CA ALA A 245 11.85 -19.32 -5.37
C ALA A 245 11.54 -20.81 -5.59
N PHE A 246 10.86 -21.42 -4.62
CA PHE A 246 10.52 -22.85 -4.64
C PHE A 246 9.07 -23.14 -5.05
N VAL A 247 8.30 -22.11 -5.43
CA VAL A 247 6.90 -22.28 -5.85
C VAL A 247 6.85 -22.84 -7.27
N PRO A 248 6.15 -23.95 -7.52
CA PRO A 248 5.97 -24.49 -8.87
C PRO A 248 5.41 -23.43 -9.83
N GLY A 249 6.01 -23.25 -10.99
CA GLY A 249 5.55 -22.28 -11.99
C GLY A 249 5.95 -20.83 -11.73
N VAL A 250 6.76 -20.53 -10.70
CA VAL A 250 7.21 -19.18 -10.34
C VAL A 250 7.84 -18.42 -11.51
N GLU A 251 8.59 -19.08 -12.37
CA GLU A 251 9.21 -18.46 -13.54
C GLU A 251 8.18 -17.93 -14.55
N ARG A 252 7.06 -18.61 -14.70
CA ARG A 252 5.95 -18.15 -15.54
C ARG A 252 5.28 -16.92 -14.90
N LEU A 253 5.08 -16.96 -13.59
CA LEU A 253 4.54 -15.82 -12.83
C LEU A 253 5.46 -14.61 -12.92
N ARG A 254 6.77 -14.80 -12.68
CA ARG A 254 7.79 -13.75 -12.77
C ARG A 254 7.79 -13.09 -14.14
N LYS A 255 7.77 -13.88 -15.21
CA LYS A 255 7.65 -13.35 -16.58
C LYS A 255 6.37 -12.53 -16.79
N GLY A 256 5.25 -12.98 -16.24
CA GLY A 256 3.96 -12.27 -16.30
C GLY A 256 4.02 -10.92 -15.59
N VAL A 257 4.52 -10.90 -14.36
CA VAL A 257 4.71 -9.69 -13.55
C VAL A 257 5.63 -8.68 -14.27
N TYR A 258 6.79 -9.12 -14.72
CA TYR A 258 7.74 -8.21 -15.42
C TYR A 258 7.20 -7.70 -16.74
N ARG A 259 6.45 -8.53 -17.47
CA ARG A 259 5.75 -8.06 -18.67
C ARG A 259 4.73 -6.96 -18.34
N ASN A 260 3.99 -7.08 -17.25
CA ASN A 260 3.04 -6.07 -16.81
C ASN A 260 3.73 -4.76 -16.39
N LEU A 261 4.81 -4.84 -15.60
CA LEU A 261 5.63 -3.68 -15.25
C LEU A 261 6.25 -3.04 -16.51
N GLY A 262 6.74 -3.86 -17.43
CA GLY A 262 7.27 -3.40 -18.71
C GLY A 262 6.23 -2.66 -19.55
N LYS A 263 4.98 -3.14 -19.61
CA LYS A 263 3.87 -2.44 -20.29
C LYS A 263 3.61 -1.06 -19.69
N ARG A 264 3.63 -0.95 -18.36
CA ARG A 264 3.48 0.34 -17.66
C ARG A 264 4.59 1.31 -18.03
N ALA A 265 5.85 0.85 -17.95
CA ALA A 265 7.01 1.65 -18.31
C ALA A 265 7.00 2.06 -19.79
N TYR A 266 6.55 1.17 -20.70
CA TYR A 266 6.44 1.45 -22.14
C TYR A 266 5.49 2.62 -22.42
N TRP A 267 4.26 2.57 -21.92
CA TRP A 267 3.28 3.63 -22.16
C TRP A 267 3.63 4.93 -21.46
N ALA A 268 4.24 4.87 -20.26
CA ALA A 268 4.77 6.05 -19.61
C ALA A 268 5.91 6.67 -20.43
N GLY A 269 6.81 5.85 -20.97
CA GLY A 269 7.88 6.32 -21.86
C GLY A 269 7.37 7.06 -23.09
N LEU A 270 6.37 6.51 -23.79
CA LEU A 270 5.71 7.18 -24.90
C LEU A 270 5.02 8.49 -24.47
N SER A 271 4.39 8.51 -23.32
CA SER A 271 3.75 9.71 -22.78
C SER A 271 4.76 10.83 -22.49
N HIS A 272 5.96 10.50 -21.93
CA HIS A 272 7.04 11.47 -21.73
C HIS A 272 7.57 12.02 -23.05
N ILE A 273 7.78 11.16 -24.06
CA ILE A 273 8.20 11.60 -25.39
C ILE A 273 7.18 12.56 -26.01
N ALA A 274 5.90 12.23 -25.94
CA ALA A 274 4.82 13.09 -26.46
C ALA A 274 4.76 14.46 -25.78
N ARG A 275 5.19 14.57 -24.52
CA ARG A 275 5.32 15.84 -23.80
C ARG A 275 6.62 16.60 -24.06
N GLY A 276 7.49 16.09 -24.94
CA GLY A 276 8.80 16.67 -25.24
C GLY A 276 9.94 16.24 -24.32
N GLU A 277 9.67 15.40 -23.33
CA GLU A 277 10.63 14.89 -22.34
C GLU A 277 11.37 13.66 -22.89
N ARG A 278 12.06 13.83 -24.03
CA ARG A 278 12.62 12.70 -24.81
C ARG A 278 13.59 11.83 -24.02
N ALA A 279 14.47 12.42 -23.22
CA ALA A 279 15.47 11.67 -22.46
C ALA A 279 14.82 10.74 -21.44
N ALA A 280 13.88 11.24 -20.63
CA ALA A 280 13.12 10.47 -19.66
C ALA A 280 12.28 9.37 -20.32
N GLY A 281 11.63 9.69 -21.44
CA GLY A 281 10.84 8.73 -22.20
C GLY A 281 11.66 7.59 -22.79
N LEU A 282 12.82 7.88 -23.39
CA LEU A 282 13.73 6.85 -23.92
C LEU A 282 14.29 5.96 -22.80
N ASP A 283 14.57 6.52 -21.64
CA ASP A 283 15.05 5.78 -20.49
C ASP A 283 14.00 4.80 -19.97
N LEU A 284 12.73 5.21 -19.89
CA LEU A 284 11.60 4.33 -19.56
C LEU A 284 11.37 3.23 -20.60
N LEU A 285 11.53 3.52 -21.88
CA LEU A 285 11.44 2.50 -22.94
C LEU A 285 12.58 1.47 -22.85
N ARG A 286 13.80 1.90 -22.54
CA ARG A 286 14.93 0.97 -22.26
C ARG A 286 14.63 0.08 -21.04
N PHE A 287 14.11 0.67 -19.97
CA PHE A 287 13.70 -0.09 -18.79
C PHE A 287 12.57 -1.09 -19.12
N ALA A 288 11.58 -0.71 -19.92
CA ALA A 288 10.54 -1.62 -20.40
C ALA A 288 11.11 -2.81 -21.18
N ALA A 289 12.09 -2.55 -22.06
CA ALA A 289 12.78 -3.60 -22.83
C ALA A 289 13.60 -4.55 -21.94
N GLN A 290 14.22 -4.05 -20.87
CA GLN A 290 14.93 -4.87 -19.88
C GLN A 290 13.96 -5.80 -19.12
N LEU A 291 12.78 -5.31 -18.76
CA LEU A 291 11.76 -6.10 -18.06
C LEU A 291 11.11 -7.14 -18.98
N SER A 292 10.87 -6.80 -20.24
CA SER A 292 10.25 -7.67 -21.24
C SER A 292 10.73 -7.34 -22.64
N PRO A 293 11.73 -8.05 -23.17
CA PRO A 293 12.33 -7.77 -24.50
C PRO A 293 11.32 -7.79 -25.66
N SER A 294 10.22 -8.56 -25.54
CA SER A 294 9.17 -8.61 -26.56
C SER A 294 8.48 -7.27 -26.82
N LEU A 295 8.52 -6.35 -25.85
CA LEU A 295 7.91 -5.00 -25.98
C LEU A 295 8.64 -4.11 -27.01
N VAL A 296 9.87 -4.46 -27.37
CA VAL A 296 10.59 -3.74 -28.45
C VAL A 296 9.92 -3.98 -29.80
N TYR A 297 9.32 -5.15 -30.01
CA TYR A 297 8.76 -5.55 -31.29
C TYR A 297 7.24 -5.42 -31.37
N ILE A 298 6.57 -5.56 -30.21
CA ILE A 298 5.10 -5.62 -30.14
C ILE A 298 4.60 -4.60 -29.10
N PRO A 299 4.01 -3.46 -29.55
CA PRO A 299 3.40 -2.50 -28.63
C PRO A 299 2.30 -3.16 -27.79
N PRO A 300 2.30 -2.95 -26.45
CA PRO A 300 1.35 -3.62 -25.57
C PRO A 300 -0.03 -2.93 -25.54
N VAL A 301 -0.77 -3.03 -26.63
CA VAL A 301 -2.11 -2.38 -26.75
C VAL A 301 -3.13 -2.95 -25.77
N ASP A 302 -2.99 -4.21 -25.37
CA ASP A 302 -3.82 -4.86 -24.35
C ASP A 302 -3.76 -4.16 -22.98
N TYR A 303 -2.67 -3.45 -22.69
CA TYR A 303 -2.54 -2.66 -21.46
C TYR A 303 -3.59 -1.55 -21.36
N LEU A 304 -4.01 -0.96 -22.48
CA LEU A 304 -4.95 0.15 -22.49
C LEU A 304 -6.31 -0.26 -21.91
N ALA A 305 -6.68 -1.55 -22.03
CA ALA A 305 -7.92 -2.07 -21.44
C ALA A 305 -7.90 -2.08 -19.88
N HIS A 306 -6.73 -2.01 -19.26
CA HIS A 306 -6.56 -1.99 -17.81
C HIS A 306 -6.54 -0.57 -17.22
N LEU A 307 -6.51 0.46 -18.06
CA LEU A 307 -6.52 1.85 -17.59
C LEU A 307 -7.94 2.26 -17.17
N PRO A 308 -8.08 3.04 -16.08
CA PRO A 308 -9.34 3.72 -15.79
C PRO A 308 -9.62 4.73 -16.92
N ASN A 309 -10.76 4.59 -17.60
CA ASN A 309 -11.20 5.46 -18.72
C ASN A 309 -10.16 5.57 -19.87
N PRO A 310 -9.84 4.46 -20.57
CA PRO A 310 -8.76 4.43 -21.56
C PRO A 310 -8.93 5.45 -22.68
N LEU A 311 -10.16 5.72 -23.13
CA LEU A 311 -10.45 6.69 -24.18
C LEU A 311 -10.20 8.14 -23.72
N THR A 312 -10.53 8.46 -22.48
CA THR A 312 -10.26 9.78 -21.91
C THR A 312 -8.76 9.98 -21.75
N HIS A 313 -8.03 8.98 -21.27
CA HIS A 313 -6.57 9.02 -21.17
C HIS A 313 -5.90 9.27 -22.54
N ILE A 314 -6.30 8.54 -23.56
CA ILE A 314 -5.76 8.73 -24.93
C ILE A 314 -6.12 10.12 -25.46
N ARG A 315 -7.37 10.57 -25.30
CA ARG A 315 -7.82 11.90 -25.75
C ARG A 315 -7.08 13.03 -25.04
N THR A 316 -6.97 12.98 -23.72
CA THR A 316 -6.22 14.00 -22.96
C THR A 316 -4.77 14.05 -23.38
N ARG A 317 -4.12 12.91 -23.56
CA ARG A 317 -2.70 12.84 -23.98
C ARG A 317 -2.50 13.31 -25.42
N LEU A 318 -3.40 13.02 -26.34
CA LEU A 318 -3.38 13.54 -27.70
C LEU A 318 -3.63 15.06 -27.71
N ALA A 319 -4.59 15.58 -26.94
CA ALA A 319 -4.86 16.99 -26.82
C ALA A 319 -3.67 17.78 -26.24
N GLU A 320 -3.00 17.26 -25.20
CA GLU A 320 -1.79 17.83 -24.63
C GLU A 320 -0.63 17.86 -25.64
N ALA A 321 -0.52 16.85 -26.50
CA ALA A 321 0.48 16.82 -27.56
C ALA A 321 0.19 17.84 -28.68
N TRP A 322 -1.09 18.06 -29.02
CA TRP A 322 -1.52 19.00 -30.08
C TRP A 322 -1.53 20.46 -29.64
N SER A 323 -1.77 20.76 -28.37
CA SER A 323 -1.78 22.14 -27.85
C SER A 323 -0.38 22.79 -27.73
N ARG A 324 0.69 22.05 -28.00
CA ARG A 324 2.09 22.50 -27.94
C ARG A 324 2.74 22.71 -29.30
N HIS A 325 1.98 22.53 -30.36
CA HIS A 325 2.35 22.88 -31.75
C HIS A 325 1.43 23.97 -32.27
#